data_8d838698ffd759ccffc1c8aaf81613b8
#
_entry.id   8d838698ffd759ccffc1c8aaf81613b8
#
_cell.length_a   1.000
_cell.length_b   1.000
_cell.length_c   1.000
_cell.angle_alpha   90.00
_cell.angle_beta   90.00
_cell.angle_gamma   90.00
#
_symmetry.space_group_name_H-M   'P 1'
#
loop_
_entity.id
_entity.type
_entity.pdbx_description
1 polymer ?
#
loop_
_entity_poly.entity_id
_entity_poly.type
_entity_poly.pdbx_seq_one_letter_code
_entity_poly.pdbx_strand_id
1 'polypeptide(L)' 'MNQTSKLLFALQQVEGIAKLMKDNEYEQYLNSFLVPIHTELNRQLTNSKQSSKIKE' A
#
# COMPACT_ATOMS: atom_id res chain seq x y z
N MET A 1 -7.06 -7.88 -14.16
CA MET A 1 -5.95 -7.23 -13.43
C MET A 1 -5.19 -8.27 -12.63
N ASN A 2 -3.88 -8.35 -12.82
CA ASN A 2 -3.10 -9.34 -12.08
C ASN A 2 -2.80 -8.87 -10.67
N GLN A 3 -2.16 -9.74 -9.87
CA GLN A 3 -1.91 -9.46 -8.46
C GLN A 3 -1.04 -8.20 -8.27
N THR A 4 0.00 -8.08 -9.06
CA THR A 4 0.91 -6.94 -8.95
C THR A 4 0.17 -5.63 -9.25
N SER A 5 -0.65 -5.62 -10.29
CA SER A 5 -1.42 -4.43 -10.64
C SER A 5 -2.42 -4.08 -9.55
N LYS A 6 -3.05 -5.08 -8.95
CA LYS A 6 -3.99 -4.86 -7.85
C LYS A 6 -3.29 -4.23 -6.66
N LEU A 7 -2.09 -4.71 -6.34
CA LEU A 7 -1.32 -4.18 -5.21
C LEU A 7 -0.90 -2.74 -5.47
N LEU A 8 -0.44 -2.44 -6.68
CA LEU A 8 -0.06 -1.07 -7.03
C LEU A 8 -1.26 -0.13 -6.96
N PHE A 9 -2.39 -0.58 -7.46
CA PHE A 9 -3.60 0.24 -7.42
C PHE A 9 -4.01 0.49 -5.97
N ALA A 10 -3.96 -0.55 -5.13
CA ALA A 10 -4.30 -0.41 -3.72
C ALA A 10 -3.37 0.58 -3.02
N LEU A 11 -2.07 0.52 -3.31
CA LEU A 11 -1.11 1.47 -2.75
C LEU A 11 -1.46 2.90 -3.12
N GLN A 12 -1.84 3.12 -4.39
CA GLN A 12 -2.23 4.45 -4.83
C GLN A 12 -3.44 4.96 -4.07
N GLN A 13 -4.39 4.08 -3.78
CA GLN A 13 -5.58 4.46 -3.03
C GLN A 13 -5.22 4.83 -1.59
N VAL A 14 -4.37 4.04 -0.95
CA VAL A 14 -3.91 4.32 0.41
C VAL A 14 -3.18 5.66 0.47
N GLU A 15 -2.30 5.90 -0.49
CA GLU A 15 -1.57 7.17 -0.54
C GLU A 15 -2.50 8.35 -0.78
N GLY A 16 -3.51 8.15 -1.62
CA GLY A 16 -4.51 9.19 -1.86
C GLY A 16 -5.29 9.53 -0.61
N ILE A 17 -5.68 8.50 0.15
CA ILE A 17 -6.39 8.72 1.41
C ILE A 17 -5.50 9.47 2.38
N ALA A 18 -4.24 9.09 2.49
CA ALA A 18 -3.30 9.75 3.39
C ALA A 18 -3.16 11.23 3.05
N LYS A 19 -3.09 11.55 1.76
CA LYS A 19 -3.00 12.95 1.33
C LYS A 19 -4.25 13.74 1.69
N LEU A 20 -5.41 13.12 1.52
CA LEU A 20 -6.67 13.78 1.83
C LEU A 20 -6.83 14.04 3.32
N MET A 21 -6.21 13.19 4.14
CA MET A 21 -6.31 13.32 5.59
C MET A 21 -5.25 14.23 6.17
N LYS A 22 -4.29 14.69 5.36
CA LYS A 22 -3.28 15.62 5.83
C LYS A 22 -3.93 16.88 6.37
N ASP A 23 -3.47 17.33 7.52
CA ASP A 23 -3.98 18.52 8.21
C ASP A 23 -5.39 18.33 8.76
N ASN A 24 -5.92 17.10 8.71
CA ASN A 24 -7.19 16.77 9.35
C ASN A 24 -6.93 16.48 10.82
N GLU A 25 -7.89 16.82 11.69
CA GLU A 25 -7.72 16.57 13.11
C GLU A 25 -7.59 15.09 13.45
N TYR A 26 -8.05 14.22 12.55
CA TYR A 26 -7.96 12.78 12.74
C TYR A 26 -6.79 12.16 11.99
N GLU A 27 -5.89 12.99 11.50
CA GLU A 27 -4.78 12.52 10.68
C GLU A 27 -3.97 11.42 11.36
N GLN A 28 -3.57 11.66 12.60
CA GLN A 28 -2.75 10.68 13.34
C GLN A 28 -3.51 9.38 13.59
N TYR A 29 -4.78 9.52 13.91
CA TYR A 29 -5.63 8.36 14.15
C TYR A 29 -5.75 7.51 12.89
N LEU A 30 -6.02 8.15 11.77
CA LEU A 30 -6.17 7.45 10.50
C LEU A 30 -4.85 6.88 10.01
N ASN A 31 -3.75 7.58 10.22
CA ASN A 31 -2.43 7.07 9.85
C ASN A 31 -2.10 5.79 10.60
N SER A 32 -2.56 5.65 11.85
CA SER A 32 -2.30 4.44 12.60
C SER A 32 -2.93 3.20 11.94
N PHE A 33 -3.95 3.39 11.12
CA PHE A 33 -4.54 2.30 10.33
C PHE A 33 -3.89 2.20 8.96
N LEU A 34 -3.58 3.33 8.34
CA LEU A 34 -3.06 3.34 6.97
C LEU A 34 -1.61 2.86 6.89
N VAL A 35 -0.79 3.17 7.89
CA VAL A 35 0.62 2.77 7.87
C VAL A 35 0.78 1.25 7.83
N PRO A 36 0.09 0.48 8.68
CA PRO A 36 0.19 -0.98 8.59
C PRO A 36 -0.28 -1.52 7.24
N ILE A 37 -1.35 -0.94 6.70
CA ILE A 37 -1.86 -1.38 5.39
C ILE A 37 -0.83 -1.09 4.30
N HIS A 38 -0.26 0.10 4.32
CA HIS A 38 0.75 0.50 3.34
C HIS A 38 1.97 -0.43 3.42
N THR A 39 2.42 -0.71 4.63
CA THR A 39 3.56 -1.59 4.86
C THR A 39 3.27 -2.99 4.33
N GLU A 40 2.08 -3.52 4.61
CA GLU A 40 1.73 -4.85 4.16
C GLU A 40 1.63 -4.93 2.64
N LEU A 41 1.06 -3.91 2.02
CA LEU A 41 0.94 -3.87 0.57
C LEU A 41 2.33 -3.84 -0.09
N ASN A 42 3.24 -3.06 0.48
CA ASN A 42 4.62 -3.02 -0.02
C ASN A 42 5.31 -4.37 0.13
N ARG A 43 5.09 -5.03 1.27
CA ARG A 43 5.68 -6.33 1.52
C ARG A 43 5.18 -7.35 0.48
N GLN A 44 3.89 -7.36 0.23
CA GLN A 44 3.32 -8.30 -0.73
C GLN A 44 3.81 -8.00 -2.14
N LEU A 45 3.92 -6.72 -2.48
CA LEU A 45 4.40 -6.34 -3.79
C LEU A 45 5.84 -6.77 -4.00
N THR A 46 6.68 -6.58 -2.99
CA THR A 46 8.08 -7.00 -3.04
C THR A 46 8.17 -8.53 -3.18
N ASN A 47 7.39 -9.24 -2.40
CA ASN A 47 7.38 -10.72 -2.49
C ASN A 47 6.93 -11.20 -3.86
N SER A 48 5.93 -10.55 -4.42
CA SER A 48 5.43 -10.91 -5.74
C SER A 48 6.53 -10.75 -6.79
N LYS A 49 7.26 -9.65 -6.73
CA LYS A 49 8.35 -9.42 -7.66
C LYS A 49 9.48 -10.42 -7.49
N GLN A 50 9.82 -10.72 -6.23
CA GLN A 50 10.89 -11.68 -5.95
C GLN A 50 10.50 -13.07 -6.41
N SER A 51 9.26 -13.47 -6.20
CA SER A 51 8.78 -14.75 -6.66
C SER A 51 8.93 -14.88 -8.17
N SER A 52 8.59 -13.83 -8.90
CA SER A 52 8.74 -13.83 -10.34
C SER A 52 10.20 -14.04 -10.74
N LYS A 53 11.11 -13.38 -10.06
CA LYS A 53 12.53 -13.52 -10.34
C LYS A 53 13.03 -14.94 -10.05
N ILE A 54 12.58 -15.49 -8.94
CA ILE A 54 13.05 -16.80 -8.51
C ILE A 54 12.60 -17.87 -9.51
N LYS A 55 11.42 -17.73 -10.06
CA LYS A 55 10.89 -18.71 -10.99
C LYS A 55 11.61 -18.71 -12.33
N GLU A 56 12.27 -17.65 -12.63
CA GLU A 56 13.04 -17.58 -13.86
C GLU A 56 14.29 -18.43 -13.77
#